data_79930930595b5a393383135bb81a0de9
#
_entry.id   79930930595b5a393383135bb81a0de9
#
_cell.length_a   1.000
_cell.length_b   1.000
_cell.length_c   1.000
_cell.angle_alpha   90.00
_cell.angle_beta   90.00
_cell.angle_gamma   90.00
#
_symmetry.space_group_name_H-M   'P 1'
#
loop_
_entity.id
_entity.type
_entity.pdbx_description
1 polymer ?
#
loop_
_entity_poly.entity_id
_entity_poly.type
_entity_poly.pdbx_seq_one_letter_code
_entity_poly.pdbx_strand_id
1 'polypeptide(L)'
;MVVSSDRASHFPAIEKKHGQPMRYWFSVMEEIKDWKYPEQIAFLKEEHGFSQGHANALVMYTKGSTSSKRFTTLAEFLKNEDPKKVKTVKEIFKVIKAKYPDLELVMAWNKPMLKQGNKYVFGVALATNHILIAPFDGKILDKMRPQLKSYVVNKKTMQVPIDWKIDSNLLYKMLDLATKN
;
A
#
# COMPACT_ATOMS: atom_id res chain seq x y z
N MET A 1 23.52 -7.42 -11.92
CA MET A 1 23.27 -7.75 -10.50
C MET A 1 21.86 -7.30 -10.14
N VAL A 2 21.01 -8.21 -9.68
CA VAL A 2 19.66 -7.86 -9.20
C VAL A 2 19.84 -7.13 -7.86
N VAL A 3 19.51 -5.84 -7.80
CA VAL A 3 19.54 -5.08 -6.56
C VAL A 3 18.48 -5.69 -5.63
N SER A 4 18.89 -6.16 -4.46
CA SER A 4 17.96 -6.71 -3.47
C SER A 4 16.91 -5.65 -3.08
N SER A 5 15.65 -6.04 -3.06
CA SER A 5 14.57 -5.17 -2.57
C SER A 5 14.49 -5.10 -1.05
N ASP A 6 15.26 -5.94 -0.34
CA ASP A 6 15.37 -5.93 1.11
C ASP A 6 16.18 -4.71 1.57
N ARG A 7 15.62 -3.91 2.46
CA ARG A 7 16.30 -2.72 3.00
C ARG A 7 17.51 -3.08 3.86
N ALA A 8 17.48 -4.22 4.53
CA ALA A 8 18.60 -4.72 5.31
C ALA A 8 19.84 -5.03 4.43
N SER A 9 19.67 -5.23 3.12
CA SER A 9 20.79 -5.40 2.20
C SER A 9 21.72 -4.19 2.11
N HIS A 10 21.26 -3.03 2.54
CA HIS A 10 22.10 -1.82 2.64
C HIS A 10 22.96 -1.77 3.91
N PHE A 11 22.65 -2.56 4.94
CA PHE A 11 23.29 -2.46 6.25
C PHE A 11 24.79 -2.69 6.24
N PRO A 12 25.33 -3.72 5.58
CA PRO A 12 26.78 -3.90 5.51
C PRO A 12 27.52 -2.71 4.87
N ALA A 13 26.89 -2.09 3.86
CA ALA A 13 27.46 -0.89 3.22
C ALA A 13 27.39 0.35 4.13
N ILE A 14 26.32 0.49 4.93
CA ILE A 14 26.19 1.55 5.93
C ILE A 14 27.27 1.38 7.00
N GLU A 15 27.41 0.20 7.59
CA GLU A 15 28.44 -0.09 8.60
C GLU A 15 29.84 0.18 8.07
N LYS A 16 30.16 -0.32 6.87
CA LYS A 16 31.46 -0.11 6.24
C LYS A 16 31.75 1.37 5.99
N LYS A 17 30.74 2.13 5.53
CA LYS A 17 30.92 3.55 5.15
C LYS A 17 31.07 4.44 6.37
N HIS A 18 30.32 4.17 7.42
CA HIS A 18 30.21 5.06 8.58
C HIS A 18 30.96 4.54 9.82
N GLY A 19 31.58 3.34 9.76
CA GLY A 19 32.41 2.78 10.83
C GLY A 19 31.66 2.42 12.11
N GLN A 20 30.34 2.40 12.09
CA GLN A 20 29.49 2.08 13.23
C GLN A 20 28.59 0.89 12.91
N PRO A 21 28.34 -0.04 13.87
CA PRO A 21 27.45 -1.17 13.67
C PRO A 21 25.98 -0.72 13.58
N MET A 22 25.12 -1.51 12.94
CA MET A 22 23.68 -1.16 12.80
C MET A 22 22.96 -0.92 14.11
N ARG A 23 23.35 -1.60 15.21
CA ARG A 23 22.80 -1.34 16.54
C ARG A 23 22.96 0.12 16.99
N TYR A 24 24.09 0.77 16.64
CA TYR A 24 24.30 2.19 16.89
C TYR A 24 23.31 3.05 16.08
N TRP A 25 23.14 2.74 14.81
CA TRP A 25 22.21 3.47 13.94
C TRP A 25 20.75 3.28 14.35
N PHE A 26 20.39 2.12 14.87
CA PHE A 26 19.05 1.92 15.45
C PHE A 26 18.83 2.73 16.72
N SER A 27 19.84 2.90 17.58
CA SER A 27 19.74 3.79 18.73
C SER A 27 19.57 5.24 18.31
N VAL A 28 20.33 5.72 17.33
CA VAL A 28 20.16 7.05 16.74
C VAL A 28 18.73 7.24 16.19
N MET A 29 18.19 6.26 15.49
CA MET A 29 16.83 6.33 14.98
C MET A 29 15.76 6.32 16.07
N GLU A 30 16.00 5.67 17.20
CA GLU A 30 15.09 5.68 18.34
C GLU A 30 15.00 7.08 18.99
N GLU A 31 16.11 7.82 19.05
CA GLU A 31 16.16 9.20 19.58
C GLU A 31 15.31 10.17 18.73
N ILE A 32 15.22 9.94 17.43
CA ILE A 32 14.49 10.81 16.48
C ILE A 32 13.21 10.15 15.94
N LYS A 33 12.68 9.11 16.58
CA LYS A 33 11.56 8.32 16.08
C LYS A 33 10.29 9.15 15.82
N ASP A 34 10.06 10.18 16.66
CA ASP A 34 8.90 11.05 16.60
C ASP A 34 9.02 12.17 15.56
N TRP A 35 10.18 12.32 14.95
CA TRP A 35 10.39 13.30 13.90
C TRP A 35 9.70 12.87 12.60
N LYS A 36 9.34 13.87 11.78
CA LYS A 36 8.78 13.60 10.45
C LYS A 36 9.83 12.97 9.53
N TYR A 37 9.38 12.15 8.59
CA TYR A 37 10.28 11.48 7.64
C TYR A 37 11.29 12.42 6.96
N PRO A 38 10.93 13.62 6.45
CA PRO A 38 11.91 14.54 5.84
C PRO A 38 12.98 15.00 6.82
N GLU A 39 12.61 15.23 8.08
CA GLU A 39 13.52 15.67 9.14
C GLU A 39 14.52 14.57 9.49
N GLN A 40 14.06 13.31 9.61
CA GLN A 40 14.94 12.17 9.84
C GLN A 40 15.92 11.96 8.68
N ILE A 41 15.48 12.13 7.43
CA ILE A 41 16.35 12.04 6.25
C ILE A 41 17.39 13.17 6.25
N ALA A 42 16.98 14.41 6.51
CA ALA A 42 17.88 15.57 6.58
C ALA A 42 18.96 15.36 7.65
N PHE A 43 18.56 14.98 8.85
CA PHE A 43 19.47 14.68 9.96
C PHE A 43 20.54 13.64 9.60
N LEU A 44 20.14 12.50 9.06
CA LEU A 44 21.10 11.46 8.66
C LEU A 44 22.06 11.92 7.56
N LYS A 45 21.62 12.77 6.66
CA LYS A 45 22.45 13.30 5.58
C LYS A 45 23.39 14.39 6.05
N GLU A 46 22.91 15.34 6.83
CA GLU A 46 23.62 16.55 7.23
C GLU A 46 24.56 16.25 8.40
N GLU A 47 24.10 15.54 9.43
CA GLU A 47 24.90 15.28 10.62
C GLU A 47 25.79 14.02 10.50
N HIS A 48 25.37 13.04 9.68
CA HIS A 48 26.06 11.76 9.60
C HIS A 48 26.58 11.41 8.19
N GLY A 49 26.39 12.27 7.19
CA GLY A 49 26.92 12.08 5.83
C GLY A 49 26.30 10.90 5.06
N PHE A 50 25.07 10.51 5.41
CA PHE A 50 24.37 9.44 4.70
C PHE A 50 24.04 9.84 3.27
N SER A 51 24.13 8.87 2.34
CA SER A 51 23.50 9.03 1.04
C SER A 51 21.98 8.98 1.18
N GLN A 52 21.25 9.58 0.24
CA GLN A 52 19.78 9.50 0.19
C GLN A 52 19.26 8.05 0.24
N GLY A 53 19.94 7.13 -0.45
CA GLY A 53 19.56 5.70 -0.49
C GLY A 53 19.75 5.02 0.87
N HIS A 54 20.88 5.23 1.53
CA HIS A 54 21.16 4.68 2.86
C HIS A 54 20.23 5.26 3.94
N ALA A 55 20.05 6.58 3.95
CA ALA A 55 19.13 7.25 4.87
C ALA A 55 17.71 6.72 4.71
N ASN A 56 17.21 6.64 3.46
CA ASN A 56 15.89 6.08 3.18
C ASN A 56 15.77 4.61 3.61
N ALA A 57 16.78 3.78 3.36
CA ALA A 57 16.76 2.37 3.76
C ALA A 57 16.64 2.25 5.28
N LEU A 58 17.44 2.99 6.05
CA LEU A 58 17.43 2.98 7.50
C LEU A 58 16.10 3.51 8.07
N VAL A 59 15.67 4.71 7.69
CA VAL A 59 14.42 5.34 8.17
C VAL A 59 13.20 4.47 7.88
N MET A 60 13.10 3.92 6.67
CA MET A 60 11.95 3.10 6.31
C MET A 60 11.99 1.74 7.01
N TYR A 61 13.17 1.17 7.23
CA TYR A 61 13.31 -0.08 7.97
C TYR A 61 12.84 0.07 9.42
N THR A 62 13.27 1.12 10.12
CA THR A 62 12.85 1.39 11.51
C THR A 62 11.37 1.71 11.64
N LYS A 63 10.73 2.17 10.57
CA LYS A 63 9.25 2.33 10.47
C LYS A 63 8.52 1.04 10.07
N GLY A 64 9.18 -0.11 10.08
CA GLY A 64 8.60 -1.41 9.78
C GLY A 64 8.49 -1.76 8.29
N SER A 65 8.99 -0.90 7.39
CA SER A 65 9.06 -1.21 5.96
C SER A 65 10.38 -1.89 5.63
N THR A 66 10.42 -3.20 5.69
CA THR A 66 11.64 -4.00 5.50
C THR A 66 12.02 -4.20 4.04
N SER A 67 11.10 -3.98 3.10
CA SER A 67 11.32 -4.18 1.66
C SER A 67 10.96 -2.95 0.83
N SER A 68 11.76 -2.68 -0.20
CA SER A 68 11.48 -1.69 -1.24
C SER A 68 10.85 -2.31 -2.50
N LYS A 69 10.47 -3.59 -2.46
CA LYS A 69 9.89 -4.31 -3.59
C LYS A 69 8.64 -3.59 -4.09
N ARG A 70 8.60 -3.37 -5.41
CA ARG A 70 7.40 -2.87 -6.10
C ARG A 70 6.75 -4.03 -6.85
N PHE A 71 5.45 -4.14 -6.70
CA PHE A 71 4.66 -5.07 -7.49
C PHE A 71 4.31 -4.43 -8.84
N THR A 72 4.51 -5.17 -9.91
CA THR A 72 4.18 -4.74 -11.28
C THR A 72 2.89 -5.36 -11.77
N THR A 73 2.46 -6.48 -11.16
CA THR A 73 1.24 -7.20 -11.52
C THR A 73 0.41 -7.57 -10.28
N LEU A 74 -0.89 -7.80 -10.50
CA LEU A 74 -1.78 -8.35 -9.48
C LEU A 74 -1.29 -9.73 -8.98
N ALA A 75 -0.75 -10.55 -9.87
CA ALA A 75 -0.22 -11.86 -9.51
C ALA A 75 0.95 -11.76 -8.52
N GLU A 76 1.88 -10.84 -8.76
CA GLU A 76 2.99 -10.59 -7.84
C GLU A 76 2.51 -10.05 -6.49
N PHE A 77 1.52 -9.13 -6.49
CA PHE A 77 0.93 -8.58 -5.29
C PHE A 77 0.28 -9.65 -4.41
N LEU A 78 -0.31 -10.67 -5.02
CA LEU A 78 -1.04 -11.73 -4.31
C LEU A 78 -0.20 -12.99 -4.03
N LYS A 79 1.05 -13.07 -4.51
CA LYS A 79 1.85 -14.31 -4.55
C LYS A 79 2.01 -15.02 -3.20
N ASN A 80 2.19 -14.26 -2.12
CA ASN A 80 2.47 -14.79 -0.78
C ASN A 80 1.34 -14.46 0.21
N GLU A 81 0.15 -14.12 -0.27
CA GLU A 81 -0.99 -13.76 0.56
C GLU A 81 -1.86 -14.98 0.90
N ASP A 82 -2.66 -14.85 1.95
CA ASP A 82 -3.62 -15.87 2.35
C ASP A 82 -4.53 -16.29 1.18
N PRO A 83 -4.74 -17.60 0.92
CA PRO A 83 -5.56 -18.07 -0.18
C PRO A 83 -6.98 -17.49 -0.22
N LYS A 84 -7.61 -17.23 0.94
CA LYS A 84 -8.93 -16.59 1.01
C LYS A 84 -8.87 -15.16 0.49
N LYS A 85 -7.88 -14.38 0.91
CA LYS A 85 -7.65 -13.02 0.38
C LYS A 85 -7.42 -13.04 -1.13
N VAL A 86 -6.58 -13.96 -1.60
CA VAL A 86 -6.28 -14.13 -3.03
C VAL A 86 -7.56 -14.38 -3.83
N LYS A 87 -8.39 -15.32 -3.37
CA LYS A 87 -9.67 -15.64 -4.00
C LYS A 87 -10.60 -14.44 -4.03
N THR A 88 -10.78 -13.78 -2.87
CA THR A 88 -11.67 -12.62 -2.72
C THR A 88 -11.24 -11.45 -3.60
N VAL A 89 -9.95 -11.11 -3.60
CA VAL A 89 -9.43 -10.00 -4.43
C VAL A 89 -9.60 -10.29 -5.93
N LYS A 90 -9.30 -11.50 -6.38
CA LYS A 90 -9.52 -11.89 -7.77
C LYS A 90 -10.99 -11.81 -8.17
N GLU A 91 -11.90 -12.25 -7.29
CA GLU A 91 -13.33 -12.21 -7.56
C GLU A 91 -13.87 -10.78 -7.56
N ILE A 92 -13.39 -9.88 -6.68
CA ILE A 92 -13.71 -8.44 -6.71
C ILE A 92 -13.41 -7.86 -8.12
N PHE A 93 -12.18 -8.04 -8.61
CA PHE A 93 -11.80 -7.51 -9.92
C PHE A 93 -12.55 -8.18 -11.07
N LYS A 94 -12.80 -9.49 -10.99
CA LYS A 94 -13.57 -10.23 -11.99
C LYS A 94 -15.01 -9.69 -12.09
N VAL A 95 -15.69 -9.53 -10.96
CA VAL A 95 -17.06 -8.99 -10.92
C VAL A 95 -17.10 -7.56 -11.47
N ILE A 96 -16.17 -6.70 -11.07
CA ILE A 96 -16.11 -5.34 -11.59
C ILE A 96 -15.85 -5.32 -13.09
N LYS A 97 -14.87 -6.08 -13.57
CA LYS A 97 -14.49 -6.12 -14.99
C LYS A 97 -15.59 -6.71 -15.89
N ALA A 98 -16.46 -7.57 -15.35
CA ALA A 98 -17.61 -8.10 -16.10
C ALA A 98 -18.61 -6.99 -16.48
N LYS A 99 -18.81 -5.99 -15.61
CA LYS A 99 -19.71 -4.85 -15.89
C LYS A 99 -18.98 -3.66 -16.51
N TYR A 100 -17.71 -3.46 -16.15
CA TYR A 100 -16.89 -2.32 -16.61
C TYR A 100 -15.62 -2.83 -17.31
N PRO A 101 -15.72 -3.41 -18.51
CA PRO A 101 -14.58 -3.99 -19.23
C PRO A 101 -13.51 -2.97 -19.57
N ASP A 102 -13.89 -1.70 -19.77
CA ASP A 102 -12.98 -0.60 -20.16
C ASP A 102 -12.11 -0.07 -19.01
N LEU A 103 -12.41 -0.42 -17.76
CA LEU A 103 -11.54 -0.04 -16.65
C LEU A 103 -10.20 -0.78 -16.74
N GLU A 104 -9.10 -0.04 -16.67
CA GLU A 104 -7.76 -0.61 -16.73
C GLU A 104 -7.29 -0.99 -15.31
N LEU A 105 -6.83 -2.25 -15.14
CA LEU A 105 -6.19 -2.70 -13.90
C LEU A 105 -4.69 -2.39 -13.96
N VAL A 106 -4.22 -1.56 -13.05
CA VAL A 106 -2.82 -1.14 -12.95
C VAL A 106 -2.31 -1.29 -11.53
N MET A 107 -0.98 -1.34 -11.39
CA MET A 107 -0.33 -1.24 -10.08
C MET A 107 0.08 0.22 -9.83
N ALA A 108 -0.52 0.87 -8.84
CA ALA A 108 -0.17 2.21 -8.42
C ALA A 108 0.00 2.25 -6.89
N TRP A 109 1.03 2.98 -6.41
CA TRP A 109 1.38 3.01 -4.97
C TRP A 109 1.51 1.62 -4.34
N ASN A 110 2.02 0.69 -5.12
CA ASN A 110 2.22 -0.71 -4.74
C ASN A 110 0.92 -1.48 -4.40
N LYS A 111 -0.21 -1.06 -5.00
CA LYS A 111 -1.54 -1.64 -4.82
C LYS A 111 -2.25 -1.79 -6.16
N PRO A 112 -3.13 -2.80 -6.32
CA PRO A 112 -3.95 -2.93 -7.52
C PRO A 112 -5.06 -1.87 -7.53
N MET A 113 -5.14 -1.15 -8.63
CA MET A 113 -6.06 -0.05 -8.87
C MET A 113 -6.79 -0.22 -10.20
N LEU A 114 -8.03 0.21 -10.25
CA LEU A 114 -8.76 0.41 -11.51
C LEU A 114 -8.77 1.88 -11.87
N LYS A 115 -8.47 2.19 -13.12
CA LYS A 115 -8.55 3.55 -13.66
C LYS A 115 -9.42 3.61 -14.91
N GLN A 116 -9.99 4.78 -15.15
CA GLN A 116 -10.70 5.18 -16.36
C GLN A 116 -9.94 6.37 -16.95
N GLY A 117 -9.29 6.17 -18.09
CA GLY A 117 -8.33 7.16 -18.61
C GLY A 117 -7.23 7.47 -17.57
N ASN A 118 -7.12 8.72 -17.15
CA ASN A 118 -6.13 9.15 -16.16
C ASN A 118 -6.66 9.15 -14.70
N LYS A 119 -7.93 8.78 -14.49
CA LYS A 119 -8.58 8.84 -13.18
C LYS A 119 -8.62 7.47 -12.52
N TYR A 120 -8.12 7.37 -11.30
CA TYR A 120 -8.30 6.19 -10.46
C TYR A 120 -9.72 6.18 -9.89
N VAL A 121 -10.43 5.07 -10.04
CA VAL A 121 -11.84 4.93 -9.65
C VAL A 121 -12.08 3.88 -8.57
N PHE A 122 -11.15 2.93 -8.41
CA PHE A 122 -11.26 1.88 -7.41
C PHE A 122 -9.88 1.32 -7.06
N GLY A 123 -9.71 0.86 -5.83
CA GLY A 123 -8.46 0.24 -5.38
C GLY A 123 -8.67 -0.77 -4.27
N VAL A 124 -7.72 -1.69 -4.16
CA VAL A 124 -7.69 -2.72 -3.11
C VAL A 124 -6.38 -2.65 -2.35
N ALA A 125 -6.45 -2.80 -1.03
CA ALA A 125 -5.28 -2.99 -0.18
C ALA A 125 -5.53 -4.16 0.79
N LEU A 126 -4.46 -4.84 1.18
CA LEU A 126 -4.54 -5.96 2.10
C LEU A 126 -4.09 -5.52 3.50
N ALA A 127 -4.85 -5.91 4.49
CA ALA A 127 -4.50 -5.84 5.90
C ALA A 127 -4.38 -7.26 6.46
N THR A 128 -3.94 -7.40 7.71
CA THR A 128 -3.73 -8.72 8.33
C THR A 128 -5.02 -9.55 8.32
N ASN A 129 -6.14 -8.97 8.79
CA ASN A 129 -7.38 -9.71 9.02
C ASN A 129 -8.55 -9.27 8.13
N HIS A 130 -8.33 -8.35 7.19
CA HIS A 130 -9.37 -7.84 6.30
C HIS A 130 -8.78 -7.31 4.99
N ILE A 131 -9.64 -7.02 4.04
CA ILE A 131 -9.32 -6.36 2.79
C ILE A 131 -9.90 -4.95 2.85
N LEU A 132 -9.14 -3.95 2.40
CA LEU A 132 -9.61 -2.59 2.22
C LEU A 132 -9.97 -2.37 0.76
N ILE A 133 -11.15 -1.84 0.51
CA ILE A 133 -11.57 -1.36 -0.81
C ILE A 133 -11.82 0.16 -0.75
N ALA A 134 -11.49 0.84 -1.82
CA ALA A 134 -11.55 2.30 -1.90
C ALA A 134 -12.10 2.77 -3.25
N PRO A 135 -13.19 3.55 -3.28
CA PRO A 135 -13.72 4.16 -4.50
C PRO A 135 -12.98 5.43 -4.92
N PHE A 136 -11.84 5.72 -4.33
CA PHE A 136 -10.95 6.86 -4.53
C PHE A 136 -11.51 8.24 -4.17
N ASP A 137 -12.81 8.46 -4.20
CA ASP A 137 -13.46 9.66 -3.67
C ASP A 137 -14.20 9.33 -2.36
N GLY A 138 -13.75 9.94 -1.26
CA GLY A 138 -14.36 9.74 0.07
C GLY A 138 -15.84 10.14 0.13
N LYS A 139 -16.27 11.09 -0.70
CA LYS A 139 -17.69 11.49 -0.82
C LYS A 139 -18.59 10.35 -1.29
N ILE A 140 -18.05 9.37 -2.01
CA ILE A 140 -18.81 8.18 -2.46
C ILE A 140 -19.21 7.33 -1.25
N LEU A 141 -18.27 7.06 -0.35
CA LEU A 141 -18.57 6.31 0.88
C LEU A 141 -19.58 7.06 1.76
N ASP A 142 -19.49 8.38 1.84
CA ASP A 142 -20.45 9.19 2.60
C ASP A 142 -21.85 9.12 2.00
N LYS A 143 -21.99 9.21 0.68
CA LYS A 143 -23.28 9.03 -0.03
C LYS A 143 -23.86 7.61 0.15
N MET A 144 -23.00 6.62 0.33
CA MET A 144 -23.38 5.21 0.47
C MET A 144 -23.58 4.77 1.94
N ARG A 145 -23.31 5.62 2.93
CA ARG A 145 -23.37 5.27 4.36
C ARG A 145 -24.63 4.49 4.79
N PRO A 146 -25.85 4.81 4.32
CA PRO A 146 -27.03 4.05 4.71
C PRO A 146 -26.97 2.55 4.33
N GLN A 147 -26.22 2.21 3.28
CA GLN A 147 -26.05 0.84 2.78
C GLN A 147 -24.80 0.14 3.35
N LEU A 148 -23.93 0.90 4.01
CA LEU A 148 -22.66 0.43 4.55
C LEU A 148 -22.71 0.12 6.05
N LYS A 149 -23.90 0.04 6.65
CA LYS A 149 -24.07 -0.11 8.12
C LYS A 149 -23.44 -1.40 8.69
N SER A 150 -23.32 -2.44 7.88
CA SER A 150 -22.69 -3.71 8.26
C SER A 150 -21.18 -3.75 8.05
N TYR A 151 -20.59 -2.67 7.57
CA TYR A 151 -19.15 -2.59 7.26
C TYR A 151 -18.45 -1.52 8.12
N VAL A 152 -17.17 -1.73 8.38
CA VAL A 152 -16.31 -0.69 8.97
C VAL A 152 -15.89 0.27 7.85
N VAL A 153 -16.34 1.52 7.94
CA VAL A 153 -16.10 2.57 6.95
C VAL A 153 -15.16 3.62 7.53
N ASN A 154 -14.01 3.78 6.91
CA ASN A 154 -13.04 4.84 7.18
C ASN A 154 -13.31 6.05 6.26
N LYS A 155 -12.51 7.12 6.39
CA LYS A 155 -12.65 8.34 5.59
C LYS A 155 -12.62 8.09 4.07
N LYS A 156 -11.80 7.16 3.58
CA LYS A 156 -11.61 6.88 2.14
C LYS A 156 -11.64 5.41 1.79
N THR A 157 -11.84 4.52 2.74
CA THR A 157 -11.80 3.07 2.54
C THR A 157 -12.92 2.40 3.32
N MET A 158 -13.28 1.22 2.88
CA MET A 158 -14.22 0.32 3.56
C MET A 158 -13.52 -1.03 3.79
N GLN A 159 -13.74 -1.66 4.95
CA GLN A 159 -13.22 -2.98 5.26
C GLN A 159 -14.22 -4.04 4.83
N VAL A 160 -13.72 -5.10 4.20
CA VAL A 160 -14.46 -6.32 3.90
C VAL A 160 -13.71 -7.54 4.46
N PRO A 161 -14.39 -8.63 4.86
CA PRO A 161 -13.75 -9.85 5.31
C PRO A 161 -12.78 -10.44 4.28
N ILE A 162 -11.79 -11.21 4.74
CA ILE A 162 -10.83 -11.89 3.83
C ILE A 162 -11.51 -12.92 2.92
N ASP A 163 -12.65 -13.45 3.34
CA ASP A 163 -13.52 -14.41 2.61
C ASP A 163 -14.88 -13.79 2.28
N TRP A 164 -14.89 -12.48 1.99
CA TRP A 164 -16.10 -11.73 1.69
C TRP A 164 -16.90 -12.37 0.55
N LYS A 165 -18.18 -12.65 0.81
CA LYS A 165 -19.14 -12.96 -0.23
C LYS A 165 -19.46 -11.69 -1.00
N ILE A 166 -19.01 -11.64 -2.26
CA ILE A 166 -19.04 -10.41 -3.05
C ILE A 166 -20.47 -9.89 -3.19
N ASP A 167 -20.73 -8.71 -2.66
CA ASP A 167 -21.93 -7.94 -2.96
C ASP A 167 -21.69 -7.15 -4.26
N SER A 168 -22.07 -7.75 -5.38
CA SER A 168 -21.90 -7.16 -6.71
C SER A 168 -22.68 -5.86 -6.86
N ASN A 169 -23.88 -5.76 -6.28
CA ASN A 169 -24.70 -4.55 -6.34
C ASN A 169 -24.03 -3.39 -5.61
N LEU A 170 -23.42 -3.66 -4.47
CA LEU A 170 -22.64 -2.67 -3.72
C LEU A 170 -21.44 -2.17 -4.52
N LEU A 171 -20.66 -3.10 -5.11
CA LEU A 171 -19.52 -2.75 -5.97
C LEU A 171 -19.97 -1.92 -7.17
N TYR A 172 -21.02 -2.35 -7.86
CA TYR A 172 -21.52 -1.64 -9.04
C TYR A 172 -21.99 -0.22 -8.69
N LYS A 173 -22.72 -0.05 -7.60
CA LYS A 173 -23.15 1.28 -7.15
C LYS A 173 -21.96 2.19 -6.82
N MET A 174 -20.94 1.63 -6.17
CA MET A 174 -19.70 2.35 -5.87
C MET A 174 -18.99 2.81 -7.15
N LEU A 175 -18.88 1.93 -8.14
CA LEU A 175 -18.25 2.23 -9.42
C LEU A 175 -19.09 3.19 -10.27
N ASP A 176 -20.42 3.05 -10.29
CA ASP A 176 -21.32 3.98 -10.98
C ASP A 176 -21.14 5.42 -10.47
N LEU A 177 -20.95 5.61 -9.16
CA LEU A 177 -20.66 6.92 -8.58
C LEU A 177 -19.24 7.40 -8.89
N ALA A 178 -18.26 6.49 -9.01
CA ALA A 178 -16.86 6.84 -9.26
C ALA A 178 -16.57 7.19 -10.72
N THR A 179 -17.31 6.59 -11.66
CA THR A 179 -17.09 6.75 -13.11
C THR A 179 -17.90 7.86 -13.74
N LYS A 180 -18.99 8.31 -13.09
CA LYS A 180 -19.89 9.38 -13.60
C LYS A 180 -19.44 10.81 -13.28
N ASN A 181 -18.34 10.99 -12.55
CA ASN A 181 -17.85 12.32 -12.17
C ASN A 181 -16.62 12.72 -12.98
#